data_8d093f1764e39b1a642083d1b1ff5bb8
#
_entry.id   8d093f1764e39b1a642083d1b1ff5bb8
#
_cell.length_a   1.000
_cell.length_b   1.000
_cell.length_c   1.000
_cell.angle_alpha   90.00
_cell.angle_beta   90.00
_cell.angle_gamma   90.00
#
_symmetry.space_group_name_H-M   'P 1'
#
loop_
_entity.id
_entity.type
_entity.pdbx_description
1 polymer ?
#
loop_
_entity_poly.entity_id
_entity_poly.type
_entity_poly.pdbx_seq_one_letter_code
_entity_poly.pdbx_strand_id
1 'polypeptide(L)'
;IVGGAAFNQEIEQFLKSIDFPYTVGYGMTECAPIICYEDWKRFKTGSCGKAAPRMEVKIVSPDPENIVGEIICKGPNVMLGYYKNPEATAEVIDKEGWLHTGDLGIMDAEGNITIKGRSKNMLLGASGQNIYPEEIEDKLNNMPFVAESIIIQQTDGKLAALIYPDFDDAFAHGMNNDAITQAMEENRIALNAELPAYSQITRVKIYPEEFEKTPKKSIKRFLYQEVK
;
A
#
# COMPACT_ATOMS: atom_id res chain seq x y z
N ILE A 1 5.77 -15.75 -9.33
CA ILE A 1 4.64 -15.02 -8.73
C ILE A 1 5.18 -14.29 -7.52
N VAL A 2 4.89 -13.01 -7.43
CA VAL A 2 5.19 -12.15 -6.28
C VAL A 2 3.86 -11.85 -5.57
N GLY A 3 3.87 -11.77 -4.24
CA GLY A 3 2.66 -11.45 -3.47
C GLY A 3 2.95 -11.33 -1.99
N GLY A 4 1.96 -10.88 -1.22
CA GLY A 4 2.04 -10.73 0.24
C GLY A 4 2.38 -9.31 0.72
N ALA A 5 2.89 -8.44 -0.16
CA ALA A 5 3.10 -7.01 0.06
C ALA A 5 2.93 -6.27 -1.28
N ALA A 6 2.83 -4.95 -1.22
CA ALA A 6 2.88 -4.12 -2.42
C ALA A 6 4.22 -4.37 -3.15
N PHE A 7 4.16 -4.46 -4.47
CA PHE A 7 5.35 -4.64 -5.27
C PHE A 7 5.80 -3.29 -5.81
N ASN A 8 7.09 -3.00 -5.65
CA ASN A 8 7.66 -1.72 -6.03
C ASN A 8 7.47 -1.45 -7.53
N GLN A 9 6.88 -0.31 -7.88
CA GLN A 9 6.50 0.03 -9.25
C GLN A 9 7.71 0.24 -10.18
N GLU A 10 8.81 0.77 -9.68
CA GLU A 10 10.04 0.97 -10.49
C GLU A 10 10.69 -0.37 -10.83
N ILE A 11 10.75 -1.28 -9.84
CA ILE A 11 11.24 -2.65 -10.06
C ILE A 11 10.32 -3.36 -11.06
N GLU A 12 9.01 -3.16 -10.96
CA GLU A 12 8.04 -3.74 -11.89
C GLU A 12 8.26 -3.26 -13.32
N GLN A 13 8.47 -1.95 -13.51
CA GLN A 13 8.79 -1.36 -14.81
C GLN A 13 10.13 -1.88 -15.35
N PHE A 14 11.14 -1.99 -14.49
CA PHE A 14 12.42 -2.58 -14.87
C PHE A 14 12.28 -4.01 -15.35
N LEU A 15 11.60 -4.88 -14.58
CA LEU A 15 11.36 -6.27 -14.98
C LEU A 15 10.63 -6.38 -16.32
N LYS A 16 9.66 -5.50 -16.54
CA LYS A 16 8.96 -5.41 -17.83
C LYS A 16 9.88 -4.98 -18.97
N SER A 17 10.80 -4.04 -18.72
CA SER A 17 11.73 -3.52 -19.74
C SER A 17 12.72 -4.57 -20.26
N ILE A 18 12.99 -5.61 -19.46
CA ILE A 18 13.89 -6.72 -19.80
C ILE A 18 13.12 -8.02 -20.15
N ASP A 19 11.81 -7.92 -20.37
CA ASP A 19 10.92 -9.08 -20.64
C ASP A 19 11.03 -10.21 -19.61
N PHE A 20 11.31 -9.88 -18.34
CA PHE A 20 11.39 -10.88 -17.28
C PHE A 20 10.00 -11.43 -16.95
N PRO A 21 9.81 -12.77 -16.94
CA PRO A 21 8.49 -13.37 -16.68
C PRO A 21 8.11 -13.26 -15.19
N TYR A 22 7.22 -12.36 -14.86
CA TYR A 22 6.68 -12.19 -13.51
C TYR A 22 5.17 -11.96 -13.54
N THR A 23 4.53 -12.15 -12.41
CA THR A 23 3.17 -11.72 -12.13
C THR A 23 3.02 -11.41 -10.66
N VAL A 24 2.15 -10.46 -10.34
CA VAL A 24 1.80 -10.11 -8.98
C VAL A 24 0.45 -10.74 -8.64
N GLY A 25 0.36 -11.42 -7.51
CA GLY A 25 -0.88 -11.99 -7.00
C GLY A 25 -1.31 -11.28 -5.72
N TYR A 26 -2.62 -11.17 -5.54
CA TYR A 26 -3.23 -10.61 -4.35
C TYR A 26 -4.00 -11.68 -3.59
N GLY A 27 -3.90 -11.62 -2.27
CA GLY A 27 -4.65 -12.52 -1.41
C GLY A 27 -4.39 -12.32 0.07
N MET A 28 -5.10 -13.10 0.87
CA MET A 28 -5.03 -13.05 2.33
C MET A 28 -5.30 -14.44 2.90
N THR A 29 -4.94 -14.65 4.16
CA THR A 29 -5.09 -15.93 4.85
C THR A 29 -6.53 -16.44 4.82
N GLU A 30 -7.47 -15.52 4.93
CA GLU A 30 -8.91 -15.76 4.91
C GLU A 30 -9.42 -16.29 3.56
N CYS A 31 -8.58 -16.28 2.51
CA CYS A 31 -8.89 -16.78 1.16
C CYS A 31 -7.98 -17.93 0.70
N ALA A 32 -7.21 -18.55 1.54
CA ALA A 32 -6.39 -19.76 1.35
C ALA A 32 -5.41 -19.77 0.13
N PRO A 33 -4.57 -18.80 -0.14
CA PRO A 33 -4.66 -17.37 0.15
C PRO A 33 -5.16 -16.51 -1.01
N ILE A 34 -5.26 -17.03 -2.27
CA ILE A 34 -5.32 -16.25 -3.51
C ILE A 34 -6.72 -15.72 -3.80
N ILE A 35 -6.81 -14.40 -4.02
CA ILE A 35 -8.01 -13.70 -4.51
C ILE A 35 -7.86 -13.36 -5.99
N CYS A 36 -6.71 -12.76 -6.38
CA CYS A 36 -6.44 -12.31 -7.74
C CYS A 36 -5.07 -12.75 -8.20
N TYR A 37 -4.96 -13.07 -9.49
CA TYR A 37 -3.71 -13.22 -10.22
C TYR A 37 -3.98 -13.25 -11.72
N GLU A 38 -2.95 -13.16 -12.56
CA GLU A 38 -3.04 -13.39 -14.00
C GLU A 38 -1.78 -14.12 -14.47
N ASP A 39 -1.88 -14.83 -15.61
CA ASP A 39 -0.71 -15.40 -16.27
C ASP A 39 0.26 -14.29 -16.69
N TRP A 40 1.56 -14.49 -16.49
CA TRP A 40 2.58 -13.47 -16.74
C TRP A 40 2.56 -12.88 -18.17
N LYS A 41 2.08 -13.65 -19.16
CA LYS A 41 1.96 -13.18 -20.55
C LYS A 41 0.82 -12.20 -20.76
N ARG A 42 -0.18 -12.20 -19.87
CA ARG A 42 -1.37 -11.35 -19.93
C ARG A 42 -1.43 -10.37 -18.76
N PHE A 43 -0.45 -10.46 -17.89
CA PHE A 43 -0.38 -9.65 -16.69
C PHE A 43 -0.24 -8.15 -17.03
N LYS A 44 -1.10 -7.34 -16.44
CA LYS A 44 -1.07 -5.89 -16.56
C LYS A 44 -0.21 -5.31 -15.44
N THR A 45 0.89 -4.65 -15.80
CA THR A 45 1.79 -3.94 -14.86
C THR A 45 1.00 -2.94 -14.01
N GLY A 46 1.31 -2.85 -12.72
CA GLY A 46 0.62 -1.99 -11.75
C GLY A 46 -0.69 -2.58 -11.22
N SER A 47 -1.06 -3.80 -11.61
CA SER A 47 -2.22 -4.51 -11.08
C SER A 47 -1.81 -5.74 -10.26
N CYS A 48 -2.77 -6.39 -9.63
CA CYS A 48 -2.61 -7.74 -9.07
C CYS A 48 -3.37 -8.80 -9.89
N GLY A 49 -3.61 -8.50 -11.18
CA GLY A 49 -4.35 -9.38 -12.08
C GLY A 49 -5.86 -9.36 -11.85
N LYS A 50 -6.52 -10.41 -12.31
CA LYS A 50 -7.98 -10.60 -12.29
C LYS A 50 -8.40 -11.58 -11.20
N ALA A 51 -9.69 -11.61 -10.90
CA ALA A 51 -10.25 -12.61 -9.99
C ALA A 51 -9.77 -14.03 -10.36
N ALA A 52 -9.28 -14.77 -9.35
CA ALA A 52 -8.86 -16.16 -9.53
C ALA A 52 -10.05 -17.04 -9.98
N PRO A 53 -9.81 -18.17 -10.66
CA PRO A 53 -10.89 -19.07 -11.07
C PRO A 53 -11.83 -19.43 -9.91
N ARG A 54 -13.13 -19.31 -10.13
CA ARG A 54 -14.21 -19.53 -9.16
C ARG A 54 -14.30 -18.48 -8.04
N MET A 55 -13.51 -17.42 -8.12
CA MET A 55 -13.66 -16.24 -7.26
C MET A 55 -14.50 -15.18 -7.95
N GLU A 56 -15.33 -14.52 -7.17
CA GLU A 56 -15.98 -13.27 -7.52
C GLU A 56 -15.30 -12.15 -6.73
N VAL A 57 -14.96 -11.06 -7.41
CA VAL A 57 -14.35 -9.89 -6.78
C VAL A 57 -15.10 -8.65 -7.24
N LYS A 58 -15.37 -7.75 -6.32
CA LYS A 58 -16.03 -6.45 -6.58
C LYS A 58 -15.30 -5.33 -5.86
N ILE A 59 -15.39 -4.15 -6.43
CA ILE A 59 -15.05 -2.90 -5.73
C ILE A 59 -16.36 -2.25 -5.28
N VAL A 60 -16.50 -1.98 -4.01
CA VAL A 60 -17.67 -1.29 -3.44
C VAL A 60 -17.53 0.20 -3.75
N SER A 61 -17.95 0.58 -4.94
CA SER A 61 -17.82 1.93 -5.48
C SER A 61 -18.94 2.19 -6.49
N PRO A 62 -19.45 3.45 -6.62
CA PRO A 62 -20.37 3.83 -7.68
C PRO A 62 -19.73 3.82 -9.07
N ASP A 63 -18.41 3.92 -9.14
CA ASP A 63 -17.60 3.83 -10.36
C ASP A 63 -16.29 3.08 -10.03
N PRO A 64 -16.29 1.74 -10.13
CA PRO A 64 -15.15 0.90 -9.76
C PRO A 64 -13.86 1.19 -10.53
N GLU A 65 -13.95 1.79 -11.70
CA GLU A 65 -12.80 2.12 -12.54
C GLU A 65 -12.09 3.39 -12.07
N ASN A 66 -12.83 4.40 -11.63
CA ASN A 66 -12.30 5.74 -11.35
C ASN A 66 -12.38 6.12 -9.87
N ILE A 67 -13.29 5.52 -9.09
CA ILE A 67 -13.48 5.84 -7.68
C ILE A 67 -13.07 4.65 -6.83
N VAL A 68 -12.05 4.87 -6.00
CA VAL A 68 -11.54 3.84 -5.08
C VAL A 68 -12.64 3.38 -4.12
N GLY A 69 -12.79 2.07 -3.98
CA GLY A 69 -13.70 1.45 -3.03
C GLY A 69 -13.08 0.24 -2.35
N GLU A 70 -13.79 -0.34 -1.39
CA GLU A 70 -13.34 -1.55 -0.74
C GLU A 70 -13.38 -2.73 -1.71
N ILE A 71 -12.34 -3.55 -1.70
CA ILE A 71 -12.27 -4.82 -2.41
C ILE A 71 -13.02 -5.85 -1.58
N ILE A 72 -14.09 -6.42 -2.13
CA ILE A 72 -14.80 -7.54 -1.52
C ILE A 72 -14.71 -8.76 -2.42
N CYS A 73 -14.68 -9.94 -1.83
CA CYS A 73 -14.57 -11.18 -2.60
C CYS A 73 -15.48 -12.29 -2.06
N LYS A 74 -15.83 -13.23 -2.94
CA LYS A 74 -16.63 -14.40 -2.63
C LYS A 74 -16.13 -15.58 -3.44
N GLY A 75 -16.09 -16.77 -2.83
CA GLY A 75 -15.66 -17.97 -3.52
C GLY A 75 -15.44 -19.14 -2.59
N PRO A 76 -15.18 -20.34 -3.13
CA PRO A 76 -15.06 -21.56 -2.35
C PRO A 76 -13.81 -21.62 -1.46
N ASN A 77 -12.84 -20.75 -1.66
CA ASN A 77 -11.61 -20.63 -0.88
C ASN A 77 -11.72 -19.57 0.24
N VAL A 78 -12.82 -18.83 0.33
CA VAL A 78 -13.09 -17.95 1.47
C VAL A 78 -13.31 -18.81 2.73
N MET A 79 -12.69 -18.43 3.84
CA MET A 79 -12.80 -19.11 5.12
C MET A 79 -14.25 -19.26 5.56
N LEU A 80 -14.53 -20.27 6.37
CA LEU A 80 -15.83 -20.44 7.04
C LEU A 80 -16.05 -19.44 8.17
N GLY A 81 -14.96 -18.89 8.71
CA GLY A 81 -14.95 -17.91 9.80
C GLY A 81 -13.73 -18.05 10.70
N TYR A 82 -13.60 -17.13 11.64
CA TYR A 82 -12.58 -17.19 12.69
C TYR A 82 -12.95 -18.20 13.75
N TYR A 83 -11.99 -19.05 14.12
CA TYR A 83 -12.21 -20.13 15.08
C TYR A 83 -12.67 -19.59 16.44
N LYS A 84 -13.83 -20.08 16.91
CA LYS A 84 -14.50 -19.65 18.16
C LYS A 84 -14.72 -18.14 18.30
N ASN A 85 -14.78 -17.40 17.16
CA ASN A 85 -15.04 -15.97 17.16
C ASN A 85 -16.08 -15.61 16.09
N PRO A 86 -17.37 -15.90 16.34
CA PRO A 86 -18.44 -15.59 15.40
C PRO A 86 -18.68 -14.08 15.24
N GLU A 87 -18.38 -13.28 16.26
CA GLU A 87 -18.53 -11.82 16.21
C GLU A 87 -17.55 -11.23 15.18
N ALA A 88 -16.25 -11.52 15.29
CA ALA A 88 -15.27 -11.07 14.31
C ALA A 88 -15.53 -11.66 12.91
N THR A 89 -16.14 -12.84 12.82
CA THR A 89 -16.54 -13.42 11.53
C THR A 89 -17.65 -12.58 10.90
N ALA A 90 -18.67 -12.19 11.67
CA ALA A 90 -19.78 -11.38 11.19
C ALA A 90 -19.38 -9.94 10.82
N GLU A 91 -18.26 -9.43 11.34
CA GLU A 91 -17.70 -8.13 10.97
C GLU A 91 -17.08 -8.14 9.56
N VAL A 92 -16.59 -9.31 9.10
CA VAL A 92 -15.86 -9.38 7.82
C VAL A 92 -16.57 -10.21 6.75
N ILE A 93 -17.51 -11.09 7.11
CA ILE A 93 -18.33 -11.84 6.13
C ILE A 93 -19.77 -11.38 6.28
N ASP A 94 -20.30 -10.78 5.23
CA ASP A 94 -21.68 -10.32 5.22
C ASP A 94 -22.70 -11.46 5.06
N LYS A 95 -23.99 -11.11 5.15
CA LYS A 95 -25.10 -12.08 5.05
C LYS A 95 -25.23 -12.74 3.67
N GLU A 96 -24.64 -12.13 2.66
CA GLU A 96 -24.63 -12.62 1.29
C GLU A 96 -23.40 -13.49 1.01
N GLY A 97 -22.47 -13.62 1.98
CA GLY A 97 -21.25 -14.40 1.92
C GLY A 97 -20.08 -13.68 1.23
N TRP A 98 -20.11 -12.35 1.14
CA TRP A 98 -18.97 -11.56 0.70
C TRP A 98 -18.02 -11.32 1.87
N LEU A 99 -16.74 -11.58 1.62
CA LEU A 99 -15.67 -11.20 2.55
C LEU A 99 -15.23 -9.76 2.25
N HIS A 100 -15.33 -8.92 3.26
CA HIS A 100 -14.77 -7.57 3.30
C HIS A 100 -13.29 -7.64 3.63
N THR A 101 -12.43 -7.32 2.67
CA THR A 101 -10.99 -7.51 2.83
C THR A 101 -10.32 -6.42 3.66
N GLY A 102 -10.97 -5.25 3.78
CA GLY A 102 -10.37 -4.04 4.33
C GLY A 102 -9.29 -3.42 3.44
N ASP A 103 -9.06 -3.96 2.24
CA ASP A 103 -8.18 -3.38 1.22
C ASP A 103 -9.01 -2.50 0.28
N LEU A 104 -8.42 -1.41 -0.17
CA LEU A 104 -9.03 -0.45 -1.09
C LEU A 104 -8.38 -0.58 -2.47
N GLY A 105 -9.18 -0.40 -3.51
CA GLY A 105 -8.69 -0.50 -4.88
C GLY A 105 -9.65 0.00 -5.93
N ILE A 106 -9.24 -0.15 -7.17
CA ILE A 106 -10.04 0.07 -8.38
C ILE A 106 -9.97 -1.17 -9.27
N MET A 107 -10.92 -1.30 -10.17
CA MET A 107 -10.99 -2.38 -11.15
C MET A 107 -11.22 -1.78 -12.54
N ASP A 108 -10.33 -2.06 -13.48
CA ASP A 108 -10.49 -1.57 -14.85
C ASP A 108 -11.59 -2.35 -15.62
N ALA A 109 -11.93 -1.86 -16.81
CA ALA A 109 -12.93 -2.47 -17.68
C ALA A 109 -12.60 -3.92 -18.09
N GLU A 110 -11.33 -4.32 -18.00
CA GLU A 110 -10.86 -5.68 -18.31
C GLU A 110 -10.89 -6.60 -17.09
N GLY A 111 -11.21 -6.07 -15.90
CA GLY A 111 -11.26 -6.78 -14.63
C GLY A 111 -9.93 -6.87 -13.89
N ASN A 112 -8.89 -6.12 -14.28
CA ASN A 112 -7.65 -6.06 -13.53
C ASN A 112 -7.83 -5.16 -12.29
N ILE A 113 -7.35 -5.64 -11.15
CA ILE A 113 -7.49 -4.95 -9.87
C ILE A 113 -6.18 -4.26 -9.52
N THR A 114 -6.26 -3.00 -9.15
CA THR A 114 -5.13 -2.22 -8.61
C THR A 114 -5.43 -1.87 -7.16
N ILE A 115 -4.58 -2.33 -6.24
CA ILE A 115 -4.69 -2.03 -4.81
C ILE A 115 -4.15 -0.61 -4.58
N LYS A 116 -4.87 0.16 -3.75
CA LYS A 116 -4.55 1.54 -3.38
C LYS A 116 -4.06 1.69 -1.94
N GLY A 117 -4.47 0.80 -1.07
CA GLY A 117 -4.06 0.80 0.33
C GLY A 117 -5.05 0.06 1.22
N ARG A 118 -4.93 0.30 2.52
CA ARG A 118 -5.82 -0.26 3.55
C ARG A 118 -6.83 0.76 4.02
N SER A 119 -8.10 0.38 4.19
CA SER A 119 -9.14 1.26 4.70
C SER A 119 -8.81 1.86 6.08
N LYS A 120 -8.18 1.06 6.95
CA LYS A 120 -7.74 1.49 8.29
C LYS A 120 -6.58 2.49 8.29
N ASN A 121 -5.83 2.59 7.20
CA ASN A 121 -4.69 3.48 7.06
C ASN A 121 -5.03 4.75 6.26
N MET A 122 -6.16 4.75 5.57
CA MET A 122 -6.62 5.88 4.80
C MET A 122 -6.74 7.12 5.70
N LEU A 123 -6.20 8.23 5.23
CA LEU A 123 -6.28 9.51 5.91
C LEU A 123 -7.31 10.40 5.23
N LEU A 124 -7.97 11.25 6.00
CA LEU A 124 -8.92 12.21 5.46
C LEU A 124 -8.25 13.59 5.37
N GLY A 125 -8.08 14.08 4.15
CA GLY A 125 -7.57 15.43 3.91
C GLY A 125 -8.50 16.51 4.44
N ALA A 126 -7.96 17.70 4.68
CA ALA A 126 -8.71 18.84 5.25
C ALA A 126 -9.95 19.24 4.42
N SER A 127 -9.95 18.97 3.12
CA SER A 127 -11.08 19.25 2.20
C SER A 127 -11.93 17.99 1.92
N GLY A 128 -11.77 16.91 2.70
CA GLY A 128 -12.57 15.70 2.58
C GLY A 128 -12.08 14.69 1.53
N GLN A 129 -10.89 14.89 0.95
CA GLN A 129 -10.30 13.91 0.03
C GLN A 129 -9.69 12.74 0.79
N ASN A 130 -9.86 11.55 0.24
CA ASN A 130 -9.16 10.36 0.71
C ASN A 130 -7.69 10.42 0.28
N ILE A 131 -6.81 10.17 1.24
CA ILE A 131 -5.36 10.08 1.04
C ILE A 131 -4.94 8.65 1.38
N TYR A 132 -4.20 8.03 0.48
CA TYR A 132 -3.69 6.68 0.62
C TYR A 132 -2.19 6.74 0.95
N PRO A 133 -1.81 6.62 2.23
CA PRO A 133 -0.42 6.77 2.66
C PRO A 133 0.54 5.85 1.93
N GLU A 134 0.10 4.62 1.64
CA GLU A 134 0.91 3.61 0.98
C GLU A 134 1.37 4.04 -0.42
N GLU A 135 0.55 4.78 -1.17
CA GLU A 135 0.92 5.30 -2.49
C GLU A 135 2.03 6.37 -2.40
N ILE A 136 1.98 7.19 -1.36
CA ILE A 136 2.98 8.23 -1.12
C ILE A 136 4.30 7.60 -0.64
N GLU A 137 4.18 6.62 0.27
CA GLU A 137 5.31 5.88 0.83
C GLU A 137 6.04 5.07 -0.23
N ASP A 138 5.31 4.42 -1.16
CA ASP A 138 5.94 3.69 -2.27
C ASP A 138 6.84 4.61 -3.10
N LYS A 139 6.38 5.81 -3.42
CA LYS A 139 7.20 6.81 -4.10
C LYS A 139 8.37 7.28 -3.27
N LEU A 140 8.16 7.58 -1.98
CA LEU A 140 9.19 8.08 -1.10
C LEU A 140 10.28 7.03 -0.84
N ASN A 141 9.91 5.76 -0.71
CA ASN A 141 10.83 4.65 -0.53
C ASN A 141 11.72 4.36 -1.75
N ASN A 142 11.37 4.91 -2.93
CA ASN A 142 12.21 4.84 -4.13
C ASN A 142 13.17 6.05 -4.27
N MET A 143 13.10 7.00 -3.35
CA MET A 143 13.97 8.17 -3.38
C MET A 143 15.35 7.88 -2.78
N PRO A 144 16.39 8.64 -3.15
CA PRO A 144 17.75 8.42 -2.70
C PRO A 144 17.85 8.35 -1.16
N PHE A 145 18.58 7.34 -0.68
CA PHE A 145 18.89 7.13 0.74
C PHE A 145 17.68 6.93 1.66
N VAL A 146 16.52 6.57 1.13
CA VAL A 146 15.34 6.20 1.92
C VAL A 146 15.26 4.69 2.04
N ALA A 147 15.39 4.14 3.25
CA ALA A 147 15.17 2.73 3.51
C ALA A 147 13.70 2.41 3.74
N GLU A 148 13.02 3.22 4.56
CA GLU A 148 11.60 3.04 4.90
C GLU A 148 10.96 4.38 5.26
N SER A 149 9.67 4.49 4.98
CA SER A 149 8.89 5.67 5.37
C SER A 149 7.49 5.33 5.84
N ILE A 150 6.92 6.22 6.65
CA ILE A 150 5.52 6.21 7.06
C ILE A 150 4.96 7.62 6.90
N ILE A 151 3.81 7.72 6.26
CA ILE A 151 3.05 8.97 6.20
C ILE A 151 2.02 8.98 7.32
N ILE A 152 2.05 10.04 8.11
CA ILE A 152 1.13 10.26 9.22
C ILE A 152 0.40 11.59 9.05
N GLN A 153 -0.77 11.69 9.68
CA GLN A 153 -1.49 12.96 9.78
C GLN A 153 -1.23 13.58 11.15
N GLN A 154 -0.81 14.83 11.15
CA GLN A 154 -0.58 15.61 12.37
C GLN A 154 -1.92 16.13 12.95
N THR A 155 -1.89 16.63 14.16
CA THR A 155 -3.08 17.16 14.85
C THR A 155 -3.71 18.37 14.13
N ASP A 156 -2.93 19.09 13.32
CA ASP A 156 -3.41 20.20 12.48
C ASP A 156 -3.96 19.72 11.11
N GLY A 157 -4.04 18.41 10.90
CA GLY A 157 -4.55 17.79 9.67
C GLY A 157 -3.54 17.70 8.53
N LYS A 158 -2.34 18.25 8.69
CA LYS A 158 -1.28 18.18 7.67
C LYS A 158 -0.56 16.85 7.70
N LEU A 159 0.06 16.50 6.57
CA LEU A 159 0.84 15.28 6.46
C LEU A 159 2.28 15.51 6.86
N ALA A 160 2.84 14.53 7.54
CA ALA A 160 4.27 14.43 7.82
C ALA A 160 4.79 13.06 7.39
N ALA A 161 6.03 13.02 6.93
CA ALA A 161 6.75 11.78 6.66
C ALA A 161 7.71 11.49 7.82
N LEU A 162 7.59 10.29 8.40
CA LEU A 162 8.64 9.70 9.22
C LEU A 162 9.51 8.87 8.29
N ILE A 163 10.80 9.13 8.24
CA ILE A 163 11.73 8.45 7.33
C ILE A 163 12.83 7.79 8.16
N TYR A 164 13.04 6.52 7.92
CA TYR A 164 14.27 5.82 8.29
C TYR A 164 15.19 5.83 7.08
N PRO A 165 16.30 6.60 7.11
CA PRO A 165 17.25 6.64 6.02
C PRO A 165 18.03 5.32 5.89
N ASP A 166 18.51 5.03 4.70
CA ASP A 166 19.56 4.04 4.50
C ASP A 166 20.91 4.66 4.94
N PHE A 167 21.16 4.58 6.24
CA PHE A 167 22.38 5.16 6.83
C PHE A 167 23.65 4.51 6.28
N ASP A 168 23.62 3.22 5.98
CA ASP A 168 24.79 2.50 5.49
C ASP A 168 25.16 2.99 4.09
N ASP A 169 24.19 3.11 3.21
CA ASP A 169 24.39 3.65 1.85
C ASP A 169 24.80 5.13 1.90
N ALA A 170 24.13 5.96 2.71
CA ALA A 170 24.44 7.37 2.85
C ALA A 170 25.87 7.59 3.37
N PHE A 171 26.30 6.86 4.39
CA PHE A 171 27.68 6.95 4.92
C PHE A 171 28.72 6.44 3.93
N ALA A 172 28.42 5.39 3.16
CA ALA A 172 29.27 4.91 2.08
C ALA A 172 29.51 5.97 0.99
N HIS A 173 28.53 6.87 0.79
CA HIS A 173 28.64 8.04 -0.10
C HIS A 173 29.26 9.27 0.57
N GLY A 174 29.80 9.15 1.78
CA GLY A 174 30.49 10.21 2.51
C GLY A 174 29.58 11.25 3.15
N MET A 175 28.29 10.97 3.29
CA MET A 175 27.33 11.88 3.93
C MET A 175 27.52 11.84 5.47
N ASN A 176 27.29 12.98 6.09
CA ASN A 176 27.11 13.09 7.52
C ASN A 176 25.61 13.27 7.86
N ASN A 177 25.24 13.32 9.13
CA ASN A 177 23.84 13.45 9.56
C ASN A 177 23.15 14.71 9.02
N ASP A 178 23.88 15.84 8.89
CA ASP A 178 23.30 17.07 8.34
C ASP A 178 23.01 16.92 6.84
N ALA A 179 23.93 16.28 6.09
CA ALA A 179 23.73 15.99 4.68
C ALA A 179 22.56 15.00 4.46
N ILE A 180 22.42 14.00 5.32
CA ILE A 180 21.26 13.07 5.29
C ILE A 180 19.96 13.84 5.55
N THR A 181 19.94 14.73 6.53
CA THR A 181 18.77 15.56 6.83
C THR A 181 18.38 16.44 5.64
N GLN A 182 19.38 17.06 5.00
CA GLN A 182 19.15 17.86 3.79
C GLN A 182 18.61 17.00 2.64
N ALA A 183 19.20 15.82 2.39
CA ALA A 183 18.72 14.90 1.35
C ALA A 183 17.26 14.47 1.56
N MET A 184 16.85 14.20 2.80
CA MET A 184 15.44 13.88 3.11
C MET A 184 14.50 15.05 2.84
N GLU A 185 14.94 16.27 3.08
CA GLU A 185 14.15 17.47 2.76
C GLU A 185 14.06 17.71 1.25
N GLU A 186 15.15 17.47 0.52
CA GLU A 186 15.16 17.52 -0.96
C GLU A 186 14.21 16.45 -1.54
N ASN A 187 14.21 15.24 -1.02
CA ASN A 187 13.26 14.19 -1.37
C ASN A 187 11.81 14.64 -1.15
N ARG A 188 11.51 15.27 -0.01
CA ARG A 188 10.18 15.82 0.28
C ARG A 188 9.74 16.84 -0.78
N ILE A 189 10.63 17.75 -1.13
CA ILE A 189 10.36 18.80 -2.12
C ILE A 189 10.10 18.17 -3.50
N ALA A 190 10.95 17.23 -3.91
CA ALA A 190 10.80 16.53 -5.19
C ALA A 190 9.49 15.74 -5.25
N LEU A 191 9.19 14.98 -4.20
CA LEU A 191 7.94 14.21 -4.10
C LEU A 191 6.71 15.12 -4.15
N ASN A 192 6.72 16.24 -3.42
CA ASN A 192 5.60 17.17 -3.41
C ASN A 192 5.34 17.83 -4.77
N ALA A 193 6.31 17.90 -5.66
CA ALA A 193 6.10 18.39 -7.03
C ALA A 193 5.23 17.45 -7.87
N GLU A 194 5.17 16.15 -7.49
CA GLU A 194 4.36 15.14 -8.15
C GLU A 194 3.01 14.89 -7.46
N LEU A 195 2.87 15.32 -6.20
CA LEU A 195 1.67 15.06 -5.40
C LEU A 195 0.61 16.16 -5.58
N PRO A 196 -0.68 15.79 -5.61
CA PRO A 196 -1.77 16.76 -5.50
C PRO A 196 -1.64 17.60 -4.22
N ALA A 197 -2.06 18.86 -4.27
CA ALA A 197 -1.91 19.80 -3.15
C ALA A 197 -2.45 19.28 -1.81
N TYR A 198 -3.54 18.51 -1.84
CA TYR A 198 -4.17 17.97 -0.62
C TYR A 198 -3.39 16.82 0.03
N SER A 199 -2.45 16.20 -0.68
CA SER A 199 -1.63 15.09 -0.19
C SER A 199 -0.14 15.44 -0.02
N GLN A 200 0.22 16.72 -0.14
CA GLN A 200 1.59 17.17 0.04
C GLN A 200 2.06 17.03 1.48
N ILE A 201 3.32 16.62 1.63
CA ILE A 201 3.99 16.43 2.91
C ILE A 201 4.55 17.79 3.36
N THR A 202 4.17 18.24 4.54
CA THR A 202 4.63 19.53 5.08
C THR A 202 5.91 19.43 5.91
N ARG A 203 6.22 18.25 6.41
CA ARG A 203 7.36 18.03 7.30
C ARG A 203 7.95 16.64 7.13
N VAL A 204 9.27 16.54 7.22
CA VAL A 204 10.02 15.30 7.40
C VAL A 204 10.55 15.20 8.81
N LYS A 205 10.50 14.02 9.40
CA LYS A 205 11.18 13.66 10.64
C LYS A 205 11.99 12.40 10.39
N ILE A 206 13.31 12.51 10.61
CA ILE A 206 14.21 11.36 10.56
C ILE A 206 13.98 10.48 11.79
N TYR A 207 13.82 9.20 11.53
CA TYR A 207 13.74 8.18 12.56
C TYR A 207 15.12 7.50 12.67
N PRO A 208 15.69 7.40 13.89
CA PRO A 208 17.07 6.93 14.05
C PRO A 208 17.21 5.41 13.95
N GLU A 209 16.11 4.66 14.04
CA GLU A 209 16.08 3.20 14.08
C GLU A 209 15.04 2.68 13.10
N GLU A 210 15.17 1.41 12.68
CA GLU A 210 14.16 0.74 11.87
C GLU A 210 12.79 0.77 12.56
N PHE A 211 11.73 0.91 11.76
CA PHE A 211 10.37 0.81 12.27
C PHE A 211 10.08 -0.61 12.75
N GLU A 212 9.35 -0.73 13.86
CA GLU A 212 8.85 -2.03 14.32
C GLU A 212 7.92 -2.67 13.28
N LYS A 213 8.15 -3.94 13.01
CA LYS A 213 7.43 -4.70 11.98
C LYS A 213 6.66 -5.88 12.56
N THR A 214 5.61 -6.25 11.87
CA THR A 214 4.93 -7.52 12.08
C THR A 214 5.79 -8.68 11.56
N PRO A 215 5.48 -9.96 11.90
CA PRO A 215 6.15 -11.11 11.28
C PRO A 215 6.11 -11.13 9.74
N LYS A 216 5.13 -10.45 9.13
CA LYS A 216 5.01 -10.27 7.67
C LYS A 216 5.84 -9.09 7.14
N LYS A 217 6.72 -8.50 7.95
CA LYS A 217 7.55 -7.32 7.64
C LYS A 217 6.77 -6.03 7.32
N SER A 218 5.48 -5.96 7.63
CA SER A 218 4.71 -4.72 7.54
C SER A 218 4.94 -3.86 8.78
N ILE A 219 5.12 -2.56 8.60
CA ILE A 219 5.35 -1.63 9.70
C ILE A 219 4.11 -1.56 10.60
N LYS A 220 4.32 -1.59 11.92
CA LYS A 220 3.26 -1.44 12.93
C LYS A 220 2.87 0.03 13.08
N ARG A 221 2.12 0.57 12.11
CA ARG A 221 1.76 2.00 12.02
C ARG A 221 1.16 2.58 13.28
N PHE A 222 0.40 1.80 14.05
CA PHE A 222 -0.26 2.25 15.27
C PHE A 222 0.72 2.73 16.36
N LEU A 223 2.00 2.35 16.27
CA LEU A 223 3.04 2.82 17.20
C LEU A 223 3.54 4.24 16.86
N TYR A 224 3.21 4.77 15.68
CA TYR A 224 3.80 6.00 15.13
C TYR A 224 2.77 7.08 14.81
N GLN A 225 1.50 6.87 15.16
CA GLN A 225 0.41 7.80 14.84
C GLN A 225 0.46 9.12 15.60
N GLU A 226 1.18 9.18 16.73
CA GLU A 226 1.37 10.40 17.51
C GLU A 226 2.85 10.76 17.57
N VAL A 227 3.29 11.63 16.67
CA VAL A 227 4.58 12.30 16.81
C VAL A 227 4.36 13.63 17.51
N LYS A 228 4.71 13.66 18.80
CA LYS A 228 4.79 14.89 19.59
C LYS A 228 5.90 15.80 19.08
#